data_bec01523c4a158d2d02f44f60662675d
#
_entry.id   bec01523c4a158d2d02f44f60662675d
#
_cell.length_a   1.000
_cell.length_b   1.000
_cell.length_c   1.000
_cell.angle_alpha   90.00
_cell.angle_beta   90.00
_cell.angle_gamma   90.00
#
_symmetry.space_group_name_H-M   'P 1'
#
loop_
_entity.id
_entity.type
_entity.pdbx_description
1 polymer ?
#
loop_
_entity_poly.entity_id
_entity_poly.type
_entity_poly.pdbx_seq_one_letter_code
_entity_poly.pdbx_strand_id
1 'polypeptide(L)'
;DGVGPAAWAPRRDAPELDAHGYVKIKPMSALEDFKVSAGRDPRGKPVVGRDGEVVGRVTDMWVDVPEQMVRFLTVDLNPEGTGKTRLIPMNMAKIGSDRVTVRSLMASNWENVPATKSMEQVTLLEEDKIMAYYAGGTMYAS
;
A
#
# COMPACT_ATOMS: atom_id res chain seq x y z
N ASP A 1 8.98 23.38 -2.19
CA ASP A 1 10.10 23.38 -1.41
C ASP A 1 9.74 23.05 0.04
N GLY A 2 9.62 22.34 0.70
CA GLY A 2 9.45 21.79 1.97
C GLY A 2 8.97 22.70 3.10
N VAL A 3 8.45 23.81 2.74
CA VAL A 3 8.00 24.78 3.73
C VAL A 3 6.64 24.39 4.26
N GLY A 4 6.37 24.76 5.51
CA GLY A 4 5.10 24.55 6.14
C GLY A 4 4.91 23.11 6.59
N PRO A 5 3.66 22.71 6.84
CA PRO A 5 3.41 21.38 7.40
C PRO A 5 3.60 20.26 6.42
N ALA A 6 3.88 20.55 5.16
CA ALA A 6 4.09 19.53 4.16
C ALA A 6 5.43 18.86 4.36
N ALA A 7 5.51 18.03 5.36
CA ALA A 7 6.77 17.44 5.78
C ALA A 7 7.40 16.53 4.72
N TRP A 8 6.62 16.05 3.76
CA TRP A 8 7.15 15.21 2.71
C TRP A 8 7.82 16.00 1.59
N ALA A 9 7.64 17.31 1.54
CA ALA A 9 8.18 18.10 0.45
C ALA A 9 9.68 17.92 0.25
N PRO A 10 10.50 17.80 1.30
CA PRO A 10 11.92 17.53 1.10
C PRO A 10 12.26 16.07 0.90
N ARG A 11 11.27 15.17 0.93
CA ARG A 11 11.55 13.75 0.78
C ARG A 11 11.96 13.44 -0.65
N ARG A 12 12.92 12.54 -0.77
CA ARG A 12 13.46 12.17 -2.07
C ARG A 12 12.46 11.32 -2.86
N ASP A 13 12.39 11.59 -4.15
CA ASP A 13 11.61 10.76 -5.05
C ASP A 13 12.47 9.60 -5.56
N ALA A 14 12.96 8.84 -4.62
CA ALA A 14 13.80 7.66 -4.85
C ALA A 14 13.48 6.64 -3.77
N PRO A 15 13.64 5.33 -4.06
CA PRO A 15 13.36 4.31 -3.05
C PRO A 15 14.31 4.40 -1.87
N GLU A 16 13.82 3.99 -0.70
CA GLU A 16 14.66 3.88 0.48
C GLU A 16 15.66 2.74 0.28
N LEU A 17 16.91 3.00 0.65
CA LEU A 17 17.98 2.00 0.51
C LEU A 17 18.38 1.48 1.88
N ASP A 18 18.82 0.21 1.92
CA ASP A 18 19.37 -0.36 3.13
C ASP A 18 20.82 0.07 3.33
N ALA A 19 21.46 -0.45 4.37
CA ALA A 19 22.83 -0.06 4.70
C ALA A 19 23.85 -0.44 3.62
N HIS A 20 23.49 -1.36 2.73
CA HIS A 20 24.35 -1.82 1.65
C HIS A 20 24.03 -1.16 0.31
N GLY A 21 23.06 -0.24 0.29
CA GLY A 21 22.68 0.47 -0.93
C GLY A 21 21.66 -0.25 -1.78
N TYR A 22 21.04 -1.33 -1.29
CA TYR A 22 20.00 -2.02 -2.02
C TYR A 22 18.63 -1.49 -1.65
N VAL A 23 17.68 -1.56 -2.58
CA VAL A 23 16.31 -1.14 -2.32
C VAL A 23 15.75 -1.93 -1.16
N LYS A 24 15.22 -1.21 -0.15
CA LYS A 24 14.79 -1.80 1.10
C LYS A 24 13.42 -2.47 1.01
N ILE A 25 12.48 -1.84 0.31
CA ILE A 25 11.09 -2.31 0.24
C ILE A 25 10.82 -2.84 -1.16
N LYS A 26 10.40 -4.09 -1.24
CA LYS A 26 10.18 -4.79 -2.51
C LYS A 26 8.87 -5.55 -2.49
N PRO A 27 8.19 -5.67 -3.66
CA PRO A 27 7.02 -6.54 -3.74
C PRO A 27 7.46 -8.01 -3.60
N MET A 28 6.64 -8.80 -2.93
CA MET A 28 6.96 -10.22 -2.71
C MET A 28 7.06 -10.99 -4.02
N SER A 29 6.33 -10.55 -5.05
CA SER A 29 6.42 -11.16 -6.37
C SER A 29 7.84 -11.09 -6.95
N ALA A 30 8.67 -10.18 -6.47
CA ALA A 30 10.07 -10.05 -6.91
C ALA A 30 11.04 -10.79 -6.00
N LEU A 31 10.57 -11.49 -4.98
CA LEU A 31 11.39 -12.20 -4.01
C LEU A 31 11.14 -13.70 -4.08
N GLU A 32 12.22 -14.47 -4.14
CA GLU A 32 12.12 -15.93 -4.28
C GLU A 32 11.93 -16.64 -2.94
N ASP A 33 12.58 -16.13 -1.91
CA ASP A 33 12.70 -16.88 -0.64
C ASP A 33 11.82 -16.34 0.49
N PHE A 34 11.05 -15.28 0.23
CA PHE A 34 10.22 -14.72 1.28
C PHE A 34 8.86 -15.41 1.31
N LYS A 35 8.48 -15.92 2.48
CA LYS A 35 7.21 -16.62 2.65
C LYS A 35 6.46 -16.07 3.85
N VAL A 36 5.13 -16.08 3.75
CA VAL A 36 4.25 -15.67 4.83
C VAL A 36 3.51 -16.89 5.33
N SER A 37 3.26 -16.93 6.64
CA SER A 37 2.46 -18.01 7.23
C SER A 37 1.10 -18.07 6.52
N ALA A 38 0.68 -19.27 6.12
CA ALA A 38 -0.49 -19.46 5.28
C ALA A 38 -1.76 -18.80 5.85
N GLY A 39 -1.95 -18.86 7.16
CA GLY A 39 -3.12 -18.29 7.79
C GLY A 39 -3.14 -16.76 7.86
N ARG A 40 -2.04 -16.11 7.48
CA ARG A 40 -1.90 -14.66 7.54
C ARG A 40 -1.75 -14.02 6.17
N ASP A 41 -1.79 -14.80 5.12
CA ASP A 41 -1.57 -14.30 3.77
C ASP A 41 -2.86 -13.67 3.24
N PRO A 42 -2.90 -12.35 3.03
CA PRO A 42 -4.11 -11.69 2.55
C PRO A 42 -4.29 -11.77 1.04
N ARG A 43 -3.31 -12.28 0.31
CA ARG A 43 -3.39 -12.30 -1.16
C ARG A 43 -4.60 -13.09 -1.62
N GLY A 44 -5.35 -12.50 -2.56
CA GLY A 44 -6.58 -13.07 -3.07
C GLY A 44 -7.83 -12.63 -2.34
N LYS A 45 -7.69 -12.03 -1.15
CA LYS A 45 -8.85 -11.59 -0.38
C LYS A 45 -9.41 -10.29 -0.92
N PRO A 46 -10.74 -10.10 -0.85
CA PRO A 46 -11.33 -8.83 -1.24
C PRO A 46 -10.96 -7.73 -0.25
N VAL A 47 -10.84 -6.52 -0.77
CA VAL A 47 -10.60 -5.32 0.02
C VAL A 47 -11.90 -4.55 0.09
N VAL A 48 -12.33 -4.17 1.30
CA VAL A 48 -13.53 -3.38 1.49
C VAL A 48 -13.17 -2.06 2.17
N GLY A 49 -13.89 -1.02 1.79
CA GLY A 49 -13.75 0.28 2.42
C GLY A 49 -14.64 0.42 3.65
N ARG A 50 -14.71 1.64 4.16
CA ARG A 50 -15.50 1.99 5.34
C ARG A 50 -16.99 1.68 5.17
N ASP A 51 -17.50 1.81 3.95
CA ASP A 51 -18.89 1.56 3.62
C ASP A 51 -19.20 0.08 3.36
N GLY A 52 -18.20 -0.80 3.51
CA GLY A 52 -18.39 -2.22 3.29
C GLY A 52 -18.38 -2.66 1.83
N GLU A 53 -18.22 -1.72 0.91
CA GLU A 53 -18.19 -2.04 -0.52
C GLU A 53 -16.86 -2.65 -0.91
N VAL A 54 -16.89 -3.69 -1.73
CA VAL A 54 -15.67 -4.30 -2.26
C VAL A 54 -15.08 -3.37 -3.31
N VAL A 55 -13.81 -2.99 -3.14
CA VAL A 55 -13.13 -2.09 -4.06
C VAL A 55 -12.10 -2.80 -4.92
N GLY A 56 -11.71 -4.00 -4.55
CA GLY A 56 -10.71 -4.76 -5.31
C GLY A 56 -10.24 -5.97 -4.55
N ARG A 57 -9.10 -6.53 -4.97
CA ARG A 57 -8.49 -7.70 -4.34
C ARG A 57 -7.02 -7.43 -4.06
N VAL A 58 -6.53 -8.03 -2.99
CA VAL A 58 -5.09 -8.01 -2.70
C VAL A 58 -4.39 -8.93 -3.69
N THR A 59 -3.37 -8.38 -4.37
CA THR A 59 -2.62 -9.15 -5.35
C THR A 59 -1.16 -9.36 -4.96
N ASP A 60 -0.63 -8.56 -4.04
CA ASP A 60 0.76 -8.67 -3.65
C ASP A 60 0.96 -8.01 -2.28
N MET A 61 2.12 -8.23 -1.71
CA MET A 61 2.55 -7.57 -0.48
C MET A 61 3.92 -6.98 -0.69
N TRP A 62 4.20 -5.85 -0.04
CA TRP A 62 5.49 -5.19 -0.13
C TRP A 62 6.21 -5.35 1.19
N VAL A 63 7.43 -5.84 1.12
CA VAL A 63 8.20 -6.27 2.27
C VAL A 63 9.42 -5.38 2.47
N ASP A 64 9.60 -4.94 3.70
CA ASP A 64 10.86 -4.36 4.15
C ASP A 64 11.80 -5.55 4.36
N VAL A 65 12.72 -5.77 3.41
CA VAL A 65 13.52 -7.00 3.39
C VAL A 65 14.44 -7.11 4.60
N PRO A 66 15.20 -6.07 4.98
CA PRO A 66 16.04 -6.18 6.17
C PRO A 66 15.26 -6.43 7.45
N GLU A 67 14.09 -5.81 7.60
CA GLU A 67 13.27 -5.95 8.81
C GLU A 67 12.35 -7.16 8.75
N GLN A 68 12.21 -7.77 7.59
CA GLN A 68 11.33 -8.92 7.37
C GLN A 68 9.89 -8.66 7.80
N MET A 69 9.37 -7.51 7.42
CA MET A 69 8.00 -7.14 7.76
C MET A 69 7.29 -6.55 6.56
N VAL A 70 5.99 -6.82 6.46
CA VAL A 70 5.15 -6.30 5.40
C VAL A 70 4.83 -4.84 5.70
N ARG A 71 5.05 -3.97 4.71
CA ARG A 71 4.83 -2.53 4.85
C ARG A 71 3.60 -2.05 4.08
N PHE A 72 3.30 -2.69 2.95
CA PHE A 72 2.14 -2.32 2.12
C PHE A 72 1.51 -3.56 1.53
N LEU A 73 0.23 -3.44 1.20
CA LEU A 73 -0.46 -4.41 0.36
C LEU A 73 -0.73 -3.75 -0.99
N THR A 74 -0.72 -4.54 -2.05
CA THR A 74 -1.18 -4.08 -3.36
C THR A 74 -2.64 -4.49 -3.52
N VAL A 75 -3.50 -3.54 -3.83
CA VAL A 75 -4.87 -3.83 -4.20
C VAL A 75 -5.05 -3.54 -5.69
N ASP A 76 -5.66 -4.47 -6.40
CA ASP A 76 -6.10 -4.25 -7.78
C ASP A 76 -7.54 -3.78 -7.73
N LEU A 77 -7.76 -2.55 -8.17
CA LEU A 77 -9.08 -1.92 -8.14
C LEU A 77 -9.98 -2.37 -9.27
N ASN A 78 -9.42 -3.09 -10.23
CA ASN A 78 -10.19 -3.58 -11.35
C ASN A 78 -10.56 -5.04 -11.10
N PRO A 79 -11.86 -5.37 -10.95
CA PRO A 79 -12.26 -6.74 -10.66
C PRO A 79 -11.83 -7.73 -11.74
N GLU A 80 -11.48 -7.24 -12.92
CA GLU A 80 -11.05 -8.11 -14.02
C GLU A 80 -9.53 -8.21 -14.12
N GLY A 81 -8.80 -7.63 -13.16
CA GLY A 81 -7.37 -7.78 -13.09
C GLY A 81 -6.58 -7.05 -14.17
N THR A 82 -7.04 -5.88 -14.59
CA THR A 82 -6.38 -5.14 -15.67
C THR A 82 -5.26 -4.22 -15.17
N GLY A 83 -4.84 -4.35 -13.93
CA GLY A 83 -3.64 -3.69 -13.45
C GLY A 83 -3.81 -2.29 -12.90
N LYS A 84 -5.00 -1.88 -12.51
CA LYS A 84 -5.19 -0.60 -11.83
C LYS A 84 -4.92 -0.80 -10.35
N THR A 85 -3.66 -0.67 -9.95
CA THR A 85 -3.23 -1.01 -8.60
C THR A 85 -2.96 0.21 -7.73
N ARG A 86 -3.13 0.01 -6.42
CA ARG A 86 -2.81 1.00 -5.40
C ARG A 86 -2.15 0.30 -4.23
N LEU A 87 -1.33 1.03 -3.47
CA LEU A 87 -0.74 0.50 -2.26
C LEU A 87 -1.57 0.89 -1.04
N ILE A 88 -1.69 -0.05 -0.10
CA ILE A 88 -2.36 0.17 1.18
C ILE A 88 -1.30 0.03 2.26
N PRO A 89 -1.03 1.08 3.06
CA PRO A 89 -0.12 0.94 4.21
C PRO A 89 -0.66 -0.11 5.19
N MET A 90 0.21 -0.96 5.71
CA MET A 90 -0.23 -2.03 6.61
C MET A 90 -0.96 -1.50 7.84
N ASN A 91 -0.54 -0.35 8.36
CA ASN A 91 -1.19 0.21 9.55
C ASN A 91 -2.61 0.73 9.26
N MET A 92 -3.01 0.81 8.00
CA MET A 92 -4.36 1.21 7.61
C MET A 92 -5.25 0.02 7.26
N ALA A 93 -4.68 -1.18 7.23
CA ALA A 93 -5.40 -2.38 6.82
C ALA A 93 -5.68 -3.27 8.02
N LYS A 94 -6.91 -3.77 8.09
CA LYS A 94 -7.25 -4.81 9.06
C LYS A 94 -7.48 -6.10 8.29
N ILE A 95 -6.61 -7.07 8.50
CA ILE A 95 -6.69 -8.36 7.79
C ILE A 95 -7.57 -9.30 8.59
N GLY A 96 -8.69 -9.68 8.01
CA GLY A 96 -9.59 -10.65 8.60
C GLY A 96 -9.44 -12.00 7.92
N SER A 97 -10.27 -12.96 8.34
CA SER A 97 -10.21 -14.30 7.79
C SER A 97 -10.63 -14.34 6.32
N ASP A 98 -11.55 -13.47 5.90
CA ASP A 98 -12.13 -13.51 4.57
C ASP A 98 -12.00 -12.21 3.78
N ARG A 99 -11.48 -11.15 4.40
CA ARG A 99 -11.39 -9.85 3.75
C ARG A 99 -10.35 -8.97 4.42
N VAL A 100 -9.96 -7.92 3.70
CA VAL A 100 -9.13 -6.85 4.24
C VAL A 100 -10.00 -5.60 4.31
N THR A 101 -10.07 -4.98 5.47
CA THR A 101 -10.89 -3.78 5.69
C THR A 101 -10.00 -2.57 5.86
N VAL A 102 -10.32 -1.49 5.15
CA VAL A 102 -9.64 -0.21 5.26
C VAL A 102 -10.68 0.84 5.63
N ARG A 103 -10.72 1.23 6.90
CA ARG A 103 -11.79 2.08 7.42
C ARG A 103 -11.64 3.56 7.12
N SER A 104 -10.48 3.97 6.67
CA SER A 104 -10.23 5.39 6.40
C SER A 104 -10.80 5.85 5.06
N LEU A 105 -11.19 4.94 4.16
CA LEU A 105 -11.67 5.31 2.84
C LEU A 105 -13.03 4.71 2.53
N MET A 106 -13.87 5.48 1.87
CA MET A 106 -15.09 5.00 1.23
C MET A 106 -14.73 4.47 -0.16
N ALA A 107 -15.60 3.66 -0.75
CA ALA A 107 -15.33 3.10 -2.08
C ALA A 107 -14.97 4.16 -3.11
N SER A 108 -15.66 5.30 -3.06
CA SER A 108 -15.44 6.40 -4.03
C SER A 108 -14.10 7.09 -3.89
N ASN A 109 -13.38 6.88 -2.78
CA ASN A 109 -12.10 7.56 -2.54
C ASN A 109 -10.91 6.82 -3.17
N TRP A 110 -11.08 5.56 -3.53
CA TRP A 110 -9.94 4.71 -3.88
C TRP A 110 -9.24 5.11 -5.17
N GLU A 111 -9.97 5.63 -6.13
CA GLU A 111 -9.35 6.03 -7.40
C GLU A 111 -8.34 7.15 -7.23
N ASN A 112 -8.51 7.97 -6.20
CA ASN A 112 -7.65 9.12 -5.95
C ASN A 112 -6.48 8.80 -5.02
N VAL A 113 -6.33 7.56 -4.57
CA VAL A 113 -5.12 7.15 -3.87
C VAL A 113 -3.94 7.36 -4.81
N PRO A 114 -2.87 8.05 -4.36
CA PRO A 114 -1.72 8.28 -5.24
C PRO A 114 -1.15 6.96 -5.74
N ALA A 115 -0.92 6.87 -7.03
CA ALA A 115 -0.31 5.69 -7.64
C ALA A 115 1.20 5.81 -7.60
N THR A 116 1.89 4.67 -7.67
CA THR A 116 3.33 4.67 -7.80
C THR A 116 3.71 4.73 -9.27
N LYS A 117 4.91 5.28 -9.55
CA LYS A 117 5.42 5.33 -10.91
C LYS A 117 5.82 3.96 -11.44
N SER A 118 6.18 3.06 -10.54
CA SER A 118 6.64 1.72 -10.88
C SER A 118 5.82 0.69 -10.10
N MET A 119 5.63 -0.48 -10.68
CA MET A 119 5.01 -1.60 -9.98
C MET A 119 6.04 -2.39 -9.16
N GLU A 120 7.32 -2.04 -9.26
CA GLU A 120 8.40 -2.79 -8.62
C GLU A 120 9.14 -1.99 -7.55
N GLN A 121 8.90 -0.69 -7.48
CA GLN A 121 9.55 0.21 -6.52
C GLN A 121 8.56 1.22 -5.98
N VAL A 122 8.78 1.64 -4.74
CA VAL A 122 8.06 2.76 -4.15
C VAL A 122 9.10 3.74 -3.63
N THR A 123 8.94 5.02 -3.96
CA THR A 123 9.86 6.04 -3.50
C THR A 123 9.45 6.58 -2.14
N LEU A 124 10.39 7.20 -1.43
CA LEU A 124 10.10 7.81 -0.13
C LEU A 124 9.01 8.87 -0.24
N LEU A 125 9.05 9.66 -1.31
CA LEU A 125 8.01 10.67 -1.55
C LEU A 125 6.66 10.01 -1.79
N GLU A 126 6.63 8.94 -2.58
CA GLU A 126 5.39 8.20 -2.83
C GLU A 126 4.82 7.60 -1.55
N GLU A 127 5.68 7.03 -0.69
CA GLU A 127 5.24 6.49 0.59
C GLU A 127 4.55 7.56 1.43
N ASP A 128 5.15 8.74 1.51
CA ASP A 128 4.59 9.84 2.31
C ASP A 128 3.24 10.30 1.75
N LYS A 129 3.13 10.43 0.44
CA LYS A 129 1.88 10.86 -0.17
C LYS A 129 0.78 9.84 0.03
N ILE A 130 1.10 8.56 -0.13
CA ILE A 130 0.15 7.48 0.06
C ILE A 130 -0.32 7.46 1.51
N MET A 131 0.61 7.47 2.45
CA MET A 131 0.26 7.41 3.87
C MET A 131 -0.57 8.64 4.30
N ALA A 132 -0.22 9.81 3.79
CA ALA A 132 -0.97 11.02 4.09
C ALA A 132 -2.41 10.95 3.55
N TYR A 133 -2.58 10.37 2.38
CA TYR A 133 -3.92 10.23 1.81
C TYR A 133 -4.81 9.36 2.70
N TYR A 134 -4.33 8.20 3.10
CA TYR A 134 -5.10 7.31 3.97
C TYR A 134 -5.34 7.93 5.34
N ALA A 135 -4.34 8.60 5.90
CA ALA A 135 -4.48 9.24 7.20
C ALA A 135 -5.55 10.34 7.16
N GLY A 136 -5.70 11.02 6.03
CA GLY A 136 -6.72 12.05 5.84
C GLY A 136 -8.06 11.52 5.37
N GLY A 137 -8.19 10.21 5.21
CA GLY A 137 -9.34 9.59 4.57
C GLY A 137 -10.67 9.88 5.22
N THR A 138 -10.69 10.03 6.56
CA THR A 138 -11.95 10.34 7.24
C THR A 138 -12.53 11.68 6.80
N MET A 139 -11.69 12.60 6.34
CA MET A 139 -12.15 13.88 5.82
C MET A 139 -12.80 13.72 4.44
N TYR A 140 -12.29 12.80 3.65
CA TYR A 140 -12.84 12.53 2.32
C TYR A 140 -14.09 11.67 2.39
N ALA A 141 -14.16 10.81 3.40
CA ALA A 141 -15.25 9.84 3.53
C ALA A 141 -16.49 10.39 4.23
N SER A 142 -16.43 11.61 4.70
CA SER A 142 -17.58 12.24 5.36
C SER A 142 -18.58 12.92 4.39
#